data_d4d41d7f2db5ef5970c7ef6d96f95436
#
_entry.id   d4d41d7f2db5ef5970c7ef6d96f95436
#
_cell.length_a   1.000
_cell.length_b   1.000
_cell.length_c   1.000
_cell.angle_alpha   90.00
_cell.angle_beta   90.00
_cell.angle_gamma   90.00
#
_symmetry.space_group_name_H-M   'P 1'
#
loop_
_entity.id
_entity.type
_entity.pdbx_description
1 polymer ?
#
loop_
_entity_poly.entity_id
_entity_poly.type
_entity_poly.pdbx_seq_one_letter_code
_entity_poly.pdbx_strand_id
1 'polypeptide(L)'
;MVTASSSASDILFNHETNVAPLGLIAMRGTEELGKKIDSYLVEWARKGGYDVDTFLIACECPRFSSGDGKGLIKSTIRGRDLFILIDVGNYSCEYQMFDRMNVMSPDDHYQDLKRIIQAADRKST
;
A
#
# COMPACT_ATOMS: atom_id res chain seq x y z
N MET A 1 -12.64 -13.76 21.18
CA MET A 1 -11.38 -14.50 21.39
C MET A 1 -11.14 -15.43 20.21
N VAL A 2 -9.96 -15.36 19.63
CA VAL A 2 -9.59 -16.27 18.53
C VAL A 2 -9.31 -17.64 19.14
N THR A 3 -9.98 -18.68 18.65
CA THR A 3 -9.73 -20.05 19.11
C THR A 3 -8.51 -20.62 18.40
N ALA A 4 -7.92 -21.69 18.97
CA ALA A 4 -6.78 -22.36 18.36
C ALA A 4 -7.08 -22.94 16.97
N SER A 5 -8.36 -23.08 16.59
CA SER A 5 -8.80 -23.53 15.27
C SER A 5 -8.95 -22.41 14.26
N SER A 6 -8.86 -21.14 14.68
CA SER A 6 -8.96 -20.01 13.75
C SER A 6 -7.72 -19.89 12.91
N SER A 7 -7.87 -19.81 11.59
CA SER A 7 -6.77 -19.56 10.65
C SER A 7 -6.43 -18.08 10.61
N ALA A 8 -5.25 -17.74 10.04
CA ALA A 8 -4.87 -16.35 9.82
C ALA A 8 -5.87 -15.64 8.89
N SER A 9 -6.46 -16.35 7.93
CA SER A 9 -7.48 -15.81 7.03
C SER A 9 -8.74 -15.40 7.79
N ASP A 10 -9.17 -16.16 8.81
CA ASP A 10 -10.34 -15.81 9.62
C ASP A 10 -10.09 -14.52 10.40
N ILE A 11 -8.89 -14.32 10.91
CA ILE A 11 -8.50 -13.09 11.61
C ILE A 11 -8.56 -11.89 10.65
N LEU A 12 -8.04 -12.06 9.43
CA LEU A 12 -7.95 -10.97 8.44
C LEU A 12 -9.30 -10.62 7.81
N PHE A 13 -10.23 -11.58 7.69
CA PHE A 13 -11.46 -11.41 6.93
C PHE A 13 -12.73 -11.71 7.71
N ASN A 14 -12.64 -11.77 9.02
CA ASN A 14 -13.80 -12.12 9.85
C ASN A 14 -14.83 -10.99 9.87
N HIS A 15 -15.88 -11.14 9.09
CA HIS A 15 -16.97 -10.18 9.00
C HIS A 15 -17.78 -10.08 10.32
N GLU A 16 -17.74 -11.11 11.14
CA GLU A 16 -18.44 -11.10 12.42
C GLU A 16 -17.85 -10.11 13.43
N THR A 17 -16.56 -9.77 13.27
CA THR A 17 -15.87 -8.80 14.14
C THR A 17 -15.89 -7.39 13.59
N ASN A 18 -16.54 -7.15 12.45
CA ASN A 18 -16.55 -5.86 11.75
C ASN A 18 -15.15 -5.35 11.36
N VAL A 19 -14.20 -6.25 11.21
CA VAL A 19 -12.88 -5.89 10.71
C VAL A 19 -12.98 -5.61 9.21
N ALA A 20 -12.49 -4.45 8.79
CA ALA A 20 -12.52 -4.06 7.39
C ALA A 20 -11.59 -4.92 6.53
N PRO A 21 -11.90 -5.12 5.24
CA PRO A 21 -10.99 -5.80 4.33
C PRO A 21 -9.63 -5.11 4.25
N LEU A 22 -8.58 -5.92 4.09
CA LEU A 22 -7.21 -5.43 4.01
C LEU A 22 -6.94 -4.76 2.66
N GLY A 23 -6.20 -3.66 2.68
CA GLY A 23 -5.61 -3.05 1.50
C GLY A 23 -4.12 -2.79 1.74
N LEU A 24 -3.28 -3.07 0.75
CA LEU A 24 -1.83 -2.92 0.84
C LEU A 24 -1.31 -2.00 -0.25
N ILE A 25 -0.63 -0.94 0.15
CA ILE A 25 0.09 -0.05 -0.76
C ILE A 25 1.58 -0.29 -0.59
N ALA A 26 2.26 -0.64 -1.67
CA ALA A 26 3.72 -0.73 -1.70
C ALA A 26 4.26 0.51 -2.41
N MET A 27 4.92 1.37 -1.66
CA MET A 27 5.51 2.58 -2.21
C MET A 27 6.80 2.28 -2.97
N ARG A 28 7.31 3.28 -3.67
CA ARG A 28 8.50 3.14 -4.51
C ARG A 28 9.67 2.53 -3.73
N GLY A 29 10.27 1.48 -4.28
CA GLY A 29 11.35 0.73 -3.63
C GLY A 29 10.89 -0.49 -2.85
N THR A 30 9.59 -0.64 -2.58
CA THR A 30 9.04 -1.79 -1.84
C THR A 30 8.14 -2.68 -2.68
N GLU A 31 8.11 -2.47 -4.00
CA GLU A 31 7.20 -3.17 -4.91
C GLU A 31 7.38 -4.69 -4.87
N GLU A 32 8.63 -5.17 -4.88
CA GLU A 32 8.91 -6.61 -4.84
C GLU A 32 8.51 -7.22 -3.49
N LEU A 33 8.80 -6.54 -2.39
CA LEU A 33 8.35 -6.98 -1.07
C LEU A 33 6.84 -6.99 -0.98
N GLY A 34 6.20 -5.96 -1.52
CA GLY A 34 4.73 -5.86 -1.56
C GLY A 34 4.10 -7.03 -2.32
N LYS A 35 4.66 -7.42 -3.46
CA LYS A 35 4.19 -8.58 -4.22
C LYS A 35 4.34 -9.88 -3.44
N LYS A 36 5.44 -10.07 -2.73
CA LYS A 36 5.64 -11.25 -1.90
C LYS A 36 4.63 -11.32 -0.75
N ILE A 37 4.43 -10.21 -0.06
CA ILE A 37 3.45 -10.14 1.02
C ILE A 37 2.04 -10.42 0.47
N ASP A 38 1.69 -9.80 -0.63
CA ASP A 38 0.40 -9.99 -1.28
C ASP A 38 0.16 -11.46 -1.65
N SER A 39 1.15 -12.13 -2.20
CA SER A 39 1.01 -13.54 -2.58
C SER A 39 0.72 -14.44 -1.37
N TYR A 40 1.35 -14.20 -0.23
CA TYR A 40 1.06 -14.93 1.01
C TYR A 40 -0.34 -14.62 1.52
N LEU A 41 -0.74 -13.36 1.51
CA LEU A 41 -2.06 -12.94 1.97
C LEU A 41 -3.17 -13.55 1.10
N VAL A 42 -2.98 -13.55 -0.21
CA VAL A 42 -3.94 -14.13 -1.16
C VAL A 42 -4.05 -15.65 -0.94
N GLU A 43 -2.92 -16.33 -0.73
CA GLU A 43 -2.92 -17.76 -0.45
C GLU A 43 -3.71 -18.08 0.84
N TRP A 44 -3.45 -17.33 1.90
CA TRP A 44 -4.16 -17.51 3.16
C TRP A 44 -5.66 -17.23 3.02
N ALA A 45 -6.02 -16.19 2.28
CA ALA A 45 -7.42 -15.85 2.04
C ALA A 45 -8.14 -16.97 1.27
N ARG A 46 -7.52 -17.49 0.23
CA ARG A 46 -8.09 -18.58 -0.57
C ARG A 46 -8.25 -19.86 0.24
N LYS A 47 -7.31 -20.18 1.10
CA LYS A 47 -7.42 -21.33 2.02
C LYS A 47 -8.59 -21.17 2.98
N GLY A 48 -8.92 -19.95 3.35
CA GLY A 48 -10.07 -19.63 4.19
C GLY A 48 -11.39 -19.54 3.45
N GLY A 49 -11.41 -19.82 2.14
CA GLY A 49 -12.62 -19.79 1.33
C GLY A 49 -12.97 -18.43 0.71
N TYR A 50 -12.10 -17.44 0.84
CA TYR A 50 -12.32 -16.11 0.26
C TYR A 50 -11.78 -16.06 -1.18
N ASP A 51 -12.56 -15.50 -2.07
CA ASP A 51 -12.18 -15.33 -3.48
C ASP A 51 -11.56 -13.94 -3.66
N VAL A 52 -10.24 -13.88 -3.58
CA VAL A 52 -9.47 -12.65 -3.67
C VAL A 52 -8.32 -12.81 -4.66
N ASP A 53 -8.19 -11.86 -5.58
CA ASP A 53 -7.10 -11.86 -6.56
C ASP A 53 -5.85 -11.16 -6.02
N THR A 54 -6.03 -10.02 -5.36
CA THR A 54 -4.92 -9.24 -4.81
C THR A 54 -5.40 -8.28 -3.72
N PHE A 55 -4.52 -7.97 -2.77
CA PHE A 55 -4.73 -6.91 -1.79
C PHE A 55 -3.98 -5.64 -2.16
N LEU A 56 -3.13 -5.69 -3.18
CA LEU A 56 -2.34 -4.54 -3.61
C LEU A 56 -3.25 -3.47 -4.21
N ILE A 57 -3.00 -2.24 -3.79
CA ILE A 57 -3.66 -1.04 -4.29
C ILE A 57 -2.60 -0.21 -5.00
N ALA A 58 -2.81 0.05 -6.29
CA ALA A 58 -1.87 0.81 -7.09
C ALA A 58 -1.85 2.28 -6.65
N CYS A 59 -0.66 2.83 -6.47
CA CYS A 59 -0.45 4.24 -6.19
C CYS A 59 0.69 4.79 -7.03
N GLU A 60 0.69 6.10 -7.17
CA GLU A 60 1.76 6.84 -7.84
C GLU A 60 2.04 8.13 -7.10
N CYS A 61 3.30 8.57 -7.17
CA CYS A 61 3.72 9.86 -6.63
C CYS A 61 4.45 10.63 -7.73
N PRO A 62 3.72 11.15 -8.74
CA PRO A 62 4.36 11.94 -9.79
C PRO A 62 4.91 13.25 -9.26
N ARG A 63 5.96 13.74 -9.90
CA ARG A 63 6.57 15.03 -9.62
C ARG A 63 6.26 16.00 -10.74
N PHE A 64 5.95 17.25 -10.38
CA PHE A 64 5.82 18.34 -11.32
C PHE A 64 7.20 18.96 -11.58
N SER A 65 7.32 19.79 -12.62
CA SER A 65 8.57 20.47 -12.96
C SER A 65 9.08 21.38 -11.83
N SER A 66 8.19 21.87 -10.99
CA SER A 66 8.55 22.66 -9.80
C SER A 66 9.20 21.85 -8.68
N GLY A 67 9.18 20.51 -8.77
CA GLY A 67 9.63 19.62 -7.71
C GLY A 67 8.52 19.18 -6.76
N ASP A 68 7.35 19.81 -6.84
CA ASP A 68 6.18 19.41 -6.06
C ASP A 68 5.69 18.04 -6.49
N GLY A 69 5.18 17.28 -5.54
CA GLY A 69 4.63 15.95 -5.80
C GLY A 69 3.15 15.87 -5.54
N LYS A 70 2.55 14.83 -6.08
CA LYS A 70 1.15 14.50 -5.84
C LYS A 70 1.03 13.03 -5.51
N GLY A 71 0.19 12.68 -4.53
CA GLY A 71 -0.17 11.29 -4.25
C GLY A 71 -1.42 10.91 -5.03
N LEU A 72 -1.36 9.80 -5.75
CA LEU A 72 -2.49 9.24 -6.49
C LEU A 72 -2.72 7.81 -6.07
N ILE A 73 -3.96 7.50 -5.67
CA ILE A 73 -4.40 6.14 -5.40
C ILE A 73 -5.38 5.75 -6.51
N LYS A 74 -5.08 4.66 -7.21
CA LYS A 74 -5.78 4.28 -8.45
C LYS A 74 -7.12 3.61 -8.25
N SER A 75 -7.39 3.09 -7.05
CA SER A 75 -8.64 2.39 -6.76
C SER A 75 -9.30 2.90 -5.49
N THR A 76 -10.55 2.53 -5.28
CA THR A 76 -11.24 2.89 -4.04
C THR A 76 -10.63 2.15 -2.85
N ILE A 77 -10.51 2.87 -1.74
CA ILE A 77 -10.03 2.32 -0.46
C ILE A 77 -11.08 2.46 0.63
N ARG A 78 -12.28 2.90 0.26
CA ARG A 78 -13.36 3.10 1.23
C ARG A 78 -13.69 1.78 1.93
N GLY A 79 -13.75 1.83 3.26
CA GLY A 79 -14.08 0.67 4.08
C GLY A 79 -12.95 -0.37 4.18
N ARG A 80 -11.71 -0.01 3.81
CA ARG A 80 -10.55 -0.90 3.92
C ARG A 80 -9.61 -0.48 5.04
N ASP A 81 -9.00 -1.45 5.69
CA ASP A 81 -7.85 -1.22 6.56
C ASP A 81 -6.61 -1.17 5.67
N LEU A 82 -5.99 0.00 5.62
CA LEU A 82 -4.92 0.28 4.69
C LEU A 82 -3.55 0.16 5.37
N PHE A 83 -2.68 -0.66 4.79
CA PHE A 83 -1.29 -0.80 5.20
C PHE A 83 -0.39 -0.23 4.11
N ILE A 84 0.58 0.56 4.50
CA ILE A 84 1.51 1.21 3.57
C ILE A 84 2.93 0.73 3.86
N LEU A 85 3.56 0.10 2.86
CA LEU A 85 4.97 -0.27 2.92
C LEU A 85 5.81 0.86 2.37
N ILE A 86 6.84 1.23 3.12
CA ILE A 86 7.80 2.24 2.69
C ILE A 86 9.21 1.87 3.17
N ASP A 87 10.20 2.13 2.33
CA ASP A 87 11.62 2.02 2.67
C ASP A 87 12.25 3.41 2.52
N VAL A 88 12.29 4.15 3.62
CA VAL A 88 12.76 5.53 3.64
C VAL A 88 14.26 5.63 3.34
N GLY A 89 15.02 4.59 3.67
CA GLY A 89 16.45 4.54 3.44
C GLY A 89 16.87 4.07 2.06
N ASN A 90 15.94 3.86 1.14
CA ASN A 90 16.27 3.33 -0.18
C ASN A 90 16.80 4.41 -1.12
N TYR A 91 18.07 4.33 -1.44
CA TYR A 91 18.75 5.26 -2.36
C TYR A 91 18.75 4.79 -3.82
N SER A 92 18.14 3.65 -4.13
CA SER A 92 18.05 3.14 -5.50
C SER A 92 16.89 3.74 -6.29
N CYS A 93 15.98 4.43 -5.63
CA CYS A 93 14.83 5.07 -6.26
C CYS A 93 15.20 6.43 -6.83
N GLU A 94 14.64 6.71 -8.01
CA GLU A 94 14.88 7.98 -8.70
C GLU A 94 13.55 8.59 -9.13
N TYR A 95 13.53 9.90 -9.30
CA TYR A 95 12.40 10.63 -9.87
C TYR A 95 12.90 11.64 -10.92
N GLN A 96 12.06 11.88 -11.91
CA GLN A 96 12.39 12.83 -12.97
C GLN A 96 11.93 14.25 -12.59
N MET A 97 12.84 15.21 -12.75
CA MET A 97 12.56 16.62 -12.54
C MET A 97 13.48 17.43 -13.47
N PHE A 98 12.92 18.35 -14.24
CA PHE A 98 13.67 19.17 -15.21
C PHE A 98 14.52 18.33 -16.18
N ASP A 99 13.94 17.27 -16.72
CA ASP A 99 14.62 16.34 -17.64
C ASP A 99 15.85 15.63 -17.05
N ARG A 100 15.96 15.62 -15.72
CA ARG A 100 17.02 14.93 -14.99
C ARG A 100 16.42 13.89 -14.05
N MET A 101 17.15 12.77 -13.91
CA MET A 101 16.86 11.79 -12.90
C MET A 101 17.57 12.18 -11.60
N ASN A 102 16.82 12.24 -10.53
CA ASN A 102 17.32 12.60 -9.19
C ASN A 102 17.12 11.43 -8.25
N VAL A 103 18.14 11.10 -7.48
CA VAL A 103 18.05 10.04 -6.46
C VAL A 103 17.15 10.53 -5.32
N MET A 104 16.23 9.69 -4.89
CA MET A 104 15.36 10.00 -3.77
C MET A 104 16.14 9.95 -2.45
N SER A 105 16.07 11.04 -1.69
CA SER A 105 16.57 11.11 -0.32
C SER A 105 15.53 10.51 0.65
N PRO A 106 15.92 10.24 1.92
CA PRO A 106 14.94 9.89 2.94
C PRO A 106 13.80 10.89 3.08
N ASP A 107 14.08 12.18 2.94
CA ASP A 107 13.05 13.22 2.96
C ASP A 107 12.09 13.09 1.78
N ASP A 108 12.58 12.77 0.59
CA ASP A 108 11.74 12.55 -0.59
C ASP A 108 10.77 11.39 -0.36
N HIS A 109 11.25 10.27 0.16
CA HIS A 109 10.41 9.12 0.51
C HIS A 109 9.36 9.50 1.56
N TYR A 110 9.76 10.23 2.58
CA TYR A 110 8.87 10.65 3.65
C TYR A 110 7.79 11.62 3.17
N GLN A 111 8.14 12.55 2.27
CA GLN A 111 7.15 13.45 1.67
C GLN A 111 6.15 12.68 0.79
N ASP A 112 6.61 11.70 0.03
CA ASP A 112 5.72 10.84 -0.76
C ASP A 112 4.75 10.06 0.14
N LEU A 113 5.23 9.58 1.29
CA LEU A 113 4.35 8.93 2.29
C LEU A 113 3.24 9.88 2.74
N LYS A 114 3.58 11.12 3.07
CA LYS A 114 2.59 12.13 3.48
C LYS A 114 1.56 12.38 2.38
N ARG A 115 1.99 12.44 1.12
CA ARG A 115 1.11 12.64 -0.02
C ARG A 115 0.14 11.48 -0.21
N ILE A 116 0.60 10.26 -0.03
CA ILE A 116 -0.24 9.06 -0.10
C ILE A 116 -1.24 9.03 1.06
N ILE A 117 -0.83 9.36 2.28
CA ILE A 117 -1.71 9.43 3.43
C ILE A 117 -2.82 10.47 3.19
N GLN A 118 -2.48 11.63 2.67
CA GLN A 118 -3.48 12.66 2.33
C GLN A 118 -4.44 12.21 1.24
N ALA A 119 -3.93 11.52 0.21
CA ALA A 119 -4.77 10.98 -0.84
C ALA A 119 -5.71 9.89 -0.29
N ALA A 120 -5.23 9.05 0.62
CA ALA A 120 -6.03 8.03 1.28
C ALA A 120 -7.16 8.66 2.12
N ASP A 121 -6.86 9.69 2.87
CA ASP A 121 -7.85 10.42 3.67
C ASP A 121 -8.98 10.96 2.80
N ARG A 122 -8.66 11.57 1.67
CA ARG A 122 -9.67 12.10 0.73
C ARG A 122 -10.49 11.00 0.05
N LYS A 123 -9.87 9.84 -0.24
CA LYS A 123 -10.56 8.73 -0.90
C LYS A 123 -11.39 7.87 0.04
N SER A 124 -11.14 7.93 1.32
CA SER A 124 -11.89 7.16 2.33
C SER A 124 -13.24 7.78 2.68
N THR A 125 -13.41 9.06 2.38
CA THR A 125 -14.69 9.79 2.59
C THR A 125 -15.57 9.84 1.31
#